data_b49f5fc31796bd2704ff4e7fe04c0df8
#
_entry.id   b49f5fc31796bd2704ff4e7fe04c0df8
#
_cell.length_a   1.000
_cell.length_b   1.000
_cell.length_c   1.000
_cell.angle_alpha   90.00
_cell.angle_beta   90.00
_cell.angle_gamma   90.00
#
_symmetry.space_group_name_H-M   'P 1'
#
loop_
_entity.id
_entity.type
_entity.pdbx_description
1 polymer ?
#
loop_
_entity_poly.entity_id
_entity_poly.type
_entity_poly.pdbx_seq_one_letter_code
_entity_poly.pdbx_strand_id
1 'polypeptide(L)'
;MTQSSEGQAATGVPTCYRHPDRETWIRCQRCEKPICPDCMRDAAVGFQCPDCVKAANKGSRQNRAMYGGERSADPRLTTYVLIGINAVVWLAITATGGRLSRVVDLLALAPIGRCGSTSTPSQYYPSITDSRVCEQATSGDGIWHAGVADGAWWQLVTSAFTHVEIWHVAMNMFALFVFGPALEGIVGRARFLAIYLVSAVASSVLVLYLAGPGSSTVGASGALFGLLGALLVTAKKARLNSQWLMQNLVIGVVISVVGWRLISWQGHLGGFLGGVVTAAIIAYAPKSNRSVIQWGGLGLFTVVLLALAVVRAGTLV
;
A
#
# COMPACT_ATOMS: atom_id res chain seq x y z
N MET A 1 4.09 -77.87 12.07
CA MET A 1 4.53 -77.57 10.71
C MET A 1 3.61 -76.45 10.19
N THR A 2 4.04 -75.19 10.38
CA THR A 2 3.30 -74.03 9.94
C THR A 2 4.08 -73.46 8.74
N GLN A 3 3.53 -73.59 7.54
CA GLN A 3 4.06 -73.03 6.33
C GLN A 3 3.83 -71.50 6.33
N SER A 4 4.93 -70.74 6.31
CA SER A 4 4.93 -69.35 6.06
C SER A 4 4.61 -69.08 4.58
N SER A 5 3.53 -68.38 4.29
CA SER A 5 3.22 -67.90 2.95
C SER A 5 4.16 -66.79 2.59
N GLU A 6 5.20 -67.09 1.83
CA GLU A 6 6.03 -66.08 1.15
C GLU A 6 5.16 -65.35 0.12
N GLY A 7 4.99 -64.03 0.35
CA GLY A 7 4.29 -63.15 -0.57
C GLY A 7 5.07 -63.05 -1.90
N GLN A 8 4.48 -63.47 -2.99
CA GLN A 8 5.00 -63.30 -4.33
C GLN A 8 5.23 -61.81 -4.62
N ALA A 9 6.49 -61.43 -4.79
CA ALA A 9 6.87 -60.15 -5.29
C ALA A 9 6.33 -60.01 -6.74
N ALA A 10 5.49 -59.01 -6.99
CA ALA A 10 5.00 -58.70 -8.33
C ALA A 10 6.19 -58.34 -9.25
N THR A 11 6.43 -59.18 -10.28
CA THR A 11 7.55 -59.08 -11.23
C THR A 11 7.34 -58.01 -12.32
N GLY A 12 6.46 -57.03 -12.12
CA GLY A 12 6.21 -55.95 -13.07
C GLY A 12 6.95 -54.65 -12.73
N VAL A 13 7.29 -53.89 -13.76
CA VAL A 13 7.84 -52.54 -13.60
C VAL A 13 6.82 -51.68 -12.83
N PRO A 14 7.20 -51.00 -11.74
CA PRO A 14 6.24 -50.19 -10.99
C PRO A 14 5.74 -49.02 -11.84
N THR A 15 4.45 -48.67 -11.72
CA THR A 15 3.82 -47.57 -12.42
C THR A 15 3.74 -46.31 -11.53
N CYS A 16 3.75 -45.13 -12.15
CA CYS A 16 3.63 -43.86 -11.44
C CYS A 16 2.33 -43.84 -10.59
N TYR A 17 2.45 -43.41 -9.35
CA TYR A 17 1.31 -43.37 -8.39
C TYR A 17 0.14 -42.46 -8.86
N ARG A 18 0.36 -41.55 -9.81
CA ARG A 18 -0.66 -40.65 -10.39
C ARG A 18 -1.02 -41.02 -11.84
N HIS A 19 -0.13 -41.73 -12.53
CA HIS A 19 -0.30 -42.11 -13.95
C HIS A 19 -0.06 -43.63 -14.05
N PRO A 20 -1.10 -44.43 -13.86
CA PRO A 20 -0.98 -45.92 -13.84
C PRO A 20 -0.52 -46.50 -15.18
N ASP A 21 -0.64 -45.75 -16.25
CA ASP A 21 -0.21 -46.05 -17.63
C ASP A 21 1.27 -45.83 -17.89
N ARG A 22 2.02 -45.27 -16.92
CA ARG A 22 3.43 -44.93 -17.06
C ARG A 22 4.33 -45.69 -16.13
N GLU A 23 5.13 -46.57 -16.66
CA GLU A 23 6.16 -47.30 -15.92
C GLU A 23 7.30 -46.36 -15.50
N THR A 24 7.82 -46.58 -14.28
CA THR A 24 8.93 -45.80 -13.74
C THR A 24 9.63 -46.47 -12.59
N TRP A 25 10.94 -46.47 -12.59
CA TRP A 25 11.77 -46.93 -11.47
C TRP A 25 12.16 -45.82 -10.52
N ILE A 26 11.88 -44.56 -10.89
CA ILE A 26 12.23 -43.41 -10.08
C ILE A 26 11.20 -43.26 -8.95
N ARG A 27 11.69 -43.14 -7.71
CA ARG A 27 10.88 -43.00 -6.52
C ARG A 27 11.06 -41.64 -5.87
N CYS A 28 9.99 -41.16 -5.26
CA CYS A 28 10.03 -39.98 -4.42
C CYS A 28 10.95 -40.19 -3.23
N GLN A 29 11.99 -39.37 -3.05
CA GLN A 29 12.97 -39.47 -1.94
C GLN A 29 12.34 -39.30 -0.54
N ARG A 30 11.07 -38.87 -0.46
CA ARG A 30 10.42 -38.62 0.83
C ARG A 30 9.38 -39.67 1.20
N CYS A 31 8.64 -40.22 0.25
CA CYS A 31 7.56 -41.20 0.51
C CYS A 31 7.64 -42.44 -0.32
N GLU A 32 8.73 -42.63 -1.10
CA GLU A 32 9.08 -43.80 -1.89
C GLU A 32 8.06 -44.22 -2.97
N LYS A 33 6.99 -43.41 -3.19
CA LYS A 33 6.06 -43.65 -4.29
C LYS A 33 6.77 -43.52 -5.63
N PRO A 34 6.48 -44.43 -6.60
CA PRO A 34 7.05 -44.31 -7.96
C PRO A 34 6.47 -43.09 -8.67
N ILE A 35 7.35 -42.33 -9.35
CA ILE A 35 7.02 -41.06 -10.00
C ILE A 35 7.55 -41.01 -11.41
N CYS A 36 6.69 -40.74 -12.40
CA CYS A 36 7.10 -40.52 -13.78
C CYS A 36 7.73 -39.10 -13.96
N PRO A 37 8.40 -38.80 -15.10
CA PRO A 37 9.01 -37.50 -15.33
C PRO A 37 8.09 -36.29 -15.09
N ASP A 38 6.80 -36.38 -15.46
CA ASP A 38 5.84 -35.29 -15.23
C ASP A 38 5.51 -35.06 -13.73
N CYS A 39 5.72 -36.07 -12.91
CA CYS A 39 5.52 -36.01 -11.46
C CYS A 39 6.82 -35.75 -10.67
N MET A 40 7.95 -35.65 -11.33
CA MET A 40 9.22 -35.30 -10.68
C MET A 40 9.26 -33.82 -10.38
N ARG A 41 9.67 -33.48 -9.16
CA ARG A 41 10.02 -32.12 -8.74
C ARG A 41 11.41 -32.18 -8.14
N ASP A 42 12.31 -31.31 -8.62
CA ASP A 42 13.68 -31.24 -8.16
C ASP A 42 13.74 -31.02 -6.66
N ALA A 43 14.62 -31.71 -6.00
CA ALA A 43 14.93 -31.57 -4.58
C ALA A 43 16.44 -31.40 -4.40
N ALA A 44 16.87 -31.03 -3.19
CA ALA A 44 18.30 -30.89 -2.91
C ALA A 44 19.09 -32.20 -3.20
N VAL A 45 18.41 -33.34 -3.08
CA VAL A 45 18.91 -34.65 -3.48
C VAL A 45 17.76 -35.40 -4.18
N GLY A 46 17.96 -35.74 -5.47
CA GLY A 46 16.98 -36.49 -6.26
C GLY A 46 15.66 -35.76 -6.49
N PHE A 47 14.54 -36.53 -6.52
CA PHE A 47 13.21 -36.01 -6.88
C PHE A 47 12.19 -36.26 -5.77
N GLN A 48 11.20 -35.37 -5.67
CA GLN A 48 10.03 -35.52 -4.79
C GLN A 48 8.74 -35.51 -5.61
N CYS A 49 7.73 -36.21 -5.10
CA CYS A 49 6.40 -36.18 -5.70
C CYS A 49 5.68 -34.85 -5.40
N PRO A 50 4.70 -34.43 -6.23
CA PRO A 50 3.94 -33.20 -6.02
C PRO A 50 3.25 -33.14 -4.66
N ASP A 51 2.78 -34.29 -4.12
CA ASP A 51 2.11 -34.33 -2.82
C ASP A 51 3.06 -34.05 -1.66
N CYS A 52 4.29 -34.59 -1.72
CA CYS A 52 5.32 -34.33 -0.71
C CYS A 52 5.78 -32.87 -0.75
N VAL A 53 5.95 -32.28 -1.95
CA VAL A 53 6.26 -30.86 -2.11
C VAL A 53 5.12 -30.00 -1.56
N LYS A 54 3.85 -30.31 -1.88
CA LYS A 54 2.69 -29.61 -1.38
C LYS A 54 2.56 -29.71 0.15
N ALA A 55 2.81 -30.91 0.72
CA ALA A 55 2.80 -31.13 2.17
C ALA A 55 3.94 -30.36 2.88
N ALA A 56 5.15 -30.32 2.28
CA ALA A 56 6.26 -29.54 2.79
C ALA A 56 5.96 -28.05 2.78
N ASN A 57 5.34 -27.55 1.71
CA ASN A 57 4.96 -26.14 1.59
C ASN A 57 3.84 -25.74 2.56
N LYS A 58 2.89 -26.63 2.88
CA LYS A 58 1.83 -26.39 3.89
C LYS A 58 2.38 -26.21 5.31
N GLY A 59 3.51 -26.83 5.63
CA GLY A 59 4.14 -26.80 6.96
C GLY A 59 5.30 -25.80 7.07
N SER A 60 5.79 -25.24 5.97
CA SER A 60 7.00 -24.45 6.01
C SER A 60 6.73 -23.04 6.53
N ARG A 61 7.39 -22.68 7.64
CA ARG A 61 7.52 -21.31 8.14
C ARG A 61 8.17 -20.36 7.13
N GLN A 62 8.69 -20.86 6.02
CA GLN A 62 9.42 -20.09 4.99
C GLN A 62 8.51 -19.13 4.22
N ASN A 63 7.18 -19.28 4.27
CA ASN A 63 6.24 -18.43 3.53
C ASN A 63 5.68 -17.26 4.35
N ARG A 64 6.27 -16.96 5.53
CA ARG A 64 5.84 -15.82 6.34
C ARG A 64 6.85 -14.69 6.29
N ALA A 65 6.34 -13.46 6.12
CA ALA A 65 7.12 -12.25 6.27
C ALA A 65 7.61 -12.08 7.72
N MET A 66 8.68 -11.31 7.93
CA MET A 66 9.37 -11.16 9.22
C MET A 66 8.43 -10.77 10.37
N TYR A 67 7.48 -9.89 10.10
CA TYR A 67 6.51 -9.40 11.08
C TYR A 67 5.13 -10.05 10.97
N GLY A 68 5.03 -11.22 10.34
CA GLY A 68 3.80 -11.97 10.12
C GLY A 68 3.11 -11.61 8.80
N GLY A 69 2.11 -12.41 8.42
CA GLY A 69 1.51 -12.34 7.10
C GLY A 69 2.19 -13.26 6.09
N GLU A 70 1.55 -13.47 4.98
CA GLU A 70 2.10 -14.24 3.87
C GLU A 70 3.17 -13.39 3.16
N ARG A 71 4.30 -14.04 2.86
CA ARG A 71 5.33 -13.43 2.03
C ARG A 71 4.80 -13.36 0.60
N SER A 72 4.84 -12.18 0.01
CA SER A 72 4.48 -12.01 -1.41
C SER A 72 5.40 -12.86 -2.28
N ALA A 73 4.82 -13.59 -3.22
CA ALA A 73 5.59 -14.33 -4.24
C ALA A 73 6.41 -13.34 -5.10
N ASP A 74 5.79 -12.21 -5.43
CA ASP A 74 6.46 -11.06 -6.04
C ASP A 74 6.07 -9.78 -5.26
N PRO A 75 7.00 -9.21 -4.47
CA PRO A 75 6.74 -7.97 -3.72
C PRO A 75 6.68 -6.72 -4.60
N ARG A 76 7.00 -6.82 -5.90
CA ARG A 76 6.92 -5.70 -6.84
C ARG A 76 5.52 -5.51 -7.42
N LEU A 77 4.72 -6.58 -7.46
CA LEU A 77 3.40 -6.54 -8.11
C LEU A 77 2.50 -5.45 -7.52
N THR A 78 2.40 -5.37 -6.20
CA THR A 78 1.57 -4.35 -5.52
C THR A 78 2.07 -2.94 -5.80
N THR A 79 3.40 -2.76 -5.80
CA THR A 79 4.03 -1.50 -6.18
C THR A 79 3.69 -1.11 -7.61
N TYR A 80 3.78 -2.02 -8.59
CA TYR A 80 3.41 -1.74 -9.97
C TYR A 80 1.93 -1.40 -10.14
N VAL A 81 1.04 -2.06 -9.39
CA VAL A 81 -0.39 -1.73 -9.40
C VAL A 81 -0.61 -0.30 -8.87
N LEU A 82 0.02 0.08 -7.76
CA LEU A 82 -0.08 1.43 -7.21
C LEU A 82 0.50 2.48 -8.18
N ILE A 83 1.64 2.20 -8.83
CA ILE A 83 2.21 3.06 -9.88
C ILE A 83 1.23 3.19 -11.04
N GLY A 84 0.64 2.08 -11.49
CA GLY A 84 -0.35 2.08 -12.57
C GLY A 84 -1.57 2.93 -12.25
N ILE A 85 -2.13 2.84 -11.02
CA ILE A 85 -3.24 3.68 -10.58
C ILE A 85 -2.86 5.17 -10.64
N ASN A 86 -1.70 5.55 -10.10
CA ASN A 86 -1.23 6.93 -10.13
C ASN A 86 -1.02 7.43 -11.58
N ALA A 87 -0.46 6.60 -12.45
CA ALA A 87 -0.26 6.94 -13.87
C ALA A 87 -1.59 7.15 -14.60
N VAL A 88 -2.60 6.29 -14.36
CA VAL A 88 -3.94 6.43 -14.96
C VAL A 88 -4.62 7.71 -14.49
N VAL A 89 -4.59 8.02 -13.19
CA VAL A 89 -5.16 9.26 -12.65
C VAL A 89 -4.44 10.48 -13.23
N TRP A 90 -3.11 10.46 -13.28
CA TRP A 90 -2.32 11.55 -13.87
C TRP A 90 -2.61 11.75 -15.37
N LEU A 91 -2.75 10.67 -16.13
CA LEU A 91 -3.13 10.75 -17.55
C LEU A 91 -4.54 11.34 -17.71
N ALA A 92 -5.50 10.93 -16.88
CA ALA A 92 -6.86 11.49 -16.90
C ALA A 92 -6.84 13.00 -16.60
N ILE A 93 -6.08 13.43 -15.59
CA ILE A 93 -5.92 14.85 -15.25
C ILE A 93 -5.28 15.61 -16.43
N THR A 94 -4.21 15.10 -17.02
CA THR A 94 -3.52 15.74 -18.14
C THR A 94 -4.41 15.84 -19.36
N ALA A 95 -5.15 14.79 -19.70
CA ALA A 95 -6.06 14.76 -20.84
C ALA A 95 -7.28 15.67 -20.69
N THR A 96 -7.66 16.03 -19.45
CA THR A 96 -8.85 16.84 -19.17
C THR A 96 -8.54 18.28 -18.76
N GLY A 97 -7.31 18.78 -19.03
CA GLY A 97 -6.92 20.17 -18.81
C GLY A 97 -5.82 20.41 -17.78
N GLY A 98 -5.15 19.34 -17.29
CA GLY A 98 -4.03 19.45 -16.36
C GLY A 98 -4.46 20.10 -15.03
N ARG A 99 -3.84 21.22 -14.68
CA ARG A 99 -4.15 22.00 -13.46
C ARG A 99 -5.59 22.47 -13.38
N LEU A 100 -6.24 22.67 -14.53
CA LEU A 100 -7.61 23.17 -14.65
C LEU A 100 -8.64 22.02 -14.77
N SER A 101 -8.19 20.78 -14.65
CA SER A 101 -9.05 19.60 -14.71
C SER A 101 -9.97 19.53 -13.48
N ARG A 102 -11.26 19.35 -13.72
CA ARG A 102 -12.23 19.06 -12.66
C ARG A 102 -11.92 17.78 -11.87
N VAL A 103 -11.13 16.88 -12.45
CA VAL A 103 -10.63 15.69 -11.75
C VAL A 103 -9.74 16.09 -10.58
N VAL A 104 -8.94 17.16 -10.72
CA VAL A 104 -8.14 17.70 -9.61
C VAL A 104 -9.05 18.22 -8.49
N ASP A 105 -10.08 19.00 -8.81
CA ASP A 105 -11.03 19.52 -7.81
C ASP A 105 -11.78 18.42 -7.09
N LEU A 106 -12.10 17.33 -7.78
CA LEU A 106 -12.78 16.17 -7.19
C LEU A 106 -11.87 15.37 -6.26
N LEU A 107 -10.61 15.15 -6.62
CA LEU A 107 -9.73 14.17 -5.97
C LEU A 107 -8.69 14.79 -5.02
N ALA A 108 -8.32 16.06 -5.20
CA ALA A 108 -7.37 16.76 -4.33
C ALA A 108 -7.95 16.97 -2.93
N LEU A 109 -7.11 16.94 -1.92
CA LEU A 109 -7.52 17.26 -0.55
C LEU A 109 -7.73 18.76 -0.41
N ALA A 110 -8.96 19.18 -0.21
CA ALA A 110 -9.36 20.54 0.14
C ALA A 110 -10.04 20.53 1.52
N PRO A 111 -9.54 21.28 2.53
CA PRO A 111 -10.19 21.36 3.85
C PRO A 111 -11.64 21.87 3.77
N ILE A 112 -11.85 22.95 3.04
CA ILE A 112 -13.18 23.54 2.76
C ILE A 112 -13.43 23.57 1.25
N GLY A 113 -14.70 23.62 0.85
CA GLY A 113 -15.07 23.81 -0.54
C GLY A 113 -14.82 25.23 -1.03
N ARG A 114 -14.94 25.39 -2.34
CA ARG A 114 -14.71 26.67 -3.02
C ARG A 114 -15.64 26.84 -4.21
N CYS A 115 -16.09 28.05 -4.45
CA CYS A 115 -16.87 28.40 -5.62
C CYS A 115 -15.92 28.72 -6.79
N GLY A 116 -15.95 27.92 -7.86
CA GLY A 116 -15.17 28.11 -9.08
C GLY A 116 -16.03 28.66 -10.21
N SER A 117 -15.40 29.24 -11.23
CA SER A 117 -16.07 29.69 -12.46
C SER A 117 -16.21 28.53 -13.45
N THR A 118 -17.37 28.41 -14.09
CA THR A 118 -17.59 27.47 -15.19
C THR A 118 -17.06 27.99 -16.51
N SER A 119 -17.12 29.32 -16.72
CA SER A 119 -16.62 29.98 -17.94
C SER A 119 -15.10 30.12 -17.95
N THR A 120 -14.50 30.32 -16.77
CA THR A 120 -13.05 30.50 -16.59
C THR A 120 -12.52 29.52 -15.52
N PRO A 121 -12.17 28.28 -15.87
CA PRO A 121 -11.82 27.21 -14.92
C PRO A 121 -10.65 27.53 -13.97
N SER A 122 -9.82 28.53 -14.27
CA SER A 122 -8.73 29.00 -13.41
C SER A 122 -9.16 29.99 -12.33
N GLN A 123 -10.41 30.47 -12.40
CA GLN A 123 -10.93 31.52 -11.52
C GLN A 123 -11.78 30.92 -10.40
N TYR A 124 -11.58 31.40 -9.18
CA TYR A 124 -12.38 31.10 -8.01
C TYR A 124 -12.94 32.37 -7.41
N TYR A 125 -14.08 32.27 -6.76
CA TYR A 125 -14.76 33.36 -6.04
C TYR A 125 -14.50 33.23 -4.53
N PRO A 126 -13.39 33.81 -4.02
CA PRO A 126 -12.94 33.55 -2.64
C PRO A 126 -13.87 34.11 -1.56
N SER A 127 -14.72 35.07 -1.91
CA SER A 127 -15.73 35.64 -1.00
C SER A 127 -16.97 34.77 -0.85
N ILE A 128 -17.16 33.75 -1.69
CA ILE A 128 -18.29 32.85 -1.66
C ILE A 128 -17.86 31.55 -0.94
N THR A 129 -18.29 31.43 0.31
CA THR A 129 -17.94 30.32 1.19
C THR A 129 -19.09 29.35 1.44
N ASP A 130 -20.28 29.61 0.87
CA ASP A 130 -21.48 28.75 0.99
C ASP A 130 -21.85 28.19 -0.39
N SER A 131 -21.97 26.88 -0.47
CA SER A 131 -22.35 26.15 -1.69
C SER A 131 -23.72 26.55 -2.23
N ARG A 132 -24.66 26.91 -1.34
CA ARG A 132 -26.05 27.26 -1.69
C ARG A 132 -26.18 28.57 -2.47
N VAL A 133 -25.21 29.46 -2.30
CA VAL A 133 -25.22 30.78 -2.97
C VAL A 133 -24.21 30.86 -4.12
N CYS A 134 -23.38 29.83 -4.34
CA CYS A 134 -22.33 29.87 -5.34
C CYS A 134 -22.86 30.19 -6.76
N GLU A 135 -23.87 29.47 -7.21
CA GLU A 135 -24.49 29.68 -8.52
C GLU A 135 -25.22 31.02 -8.61
N GLN A 136 -26.01 31.36 -7.58
CA GLN A 136 -26.82 32.59 -7.56
C GLN A 136 -25.97 33.86 -7.46
N ALA A 137 -24.96 33.87 -6.58
CA ALA A 137 -24.07 35.01 -6.38
C ALA A 137 -23.14 35.30 -7.57
N THR A 138 -22.99 34.34 -8.47
CA THR A 138 -22.15 34.45 -9.69
C THR A 138 -22.98 34.60 -10.97
N SER A 139 -24.30 34.83 -10.86
CA SER A 139 -25.21 34.92 -12.01
C SER A 139 -25.18 33.68 -12.91
N GLY A 140 -25.06 32.50 -12.30
CA GLY A 140 -25.04 31.19 -12.99
C GLY A 140 -23.66 30.70 -13.45
N ASP A 141 -22.59 31.49 -13.25
CA ASP A 141 -21.22 31.04 -13.63
C ASP A 141 -20.54 30.21 -12.54
N GLY A 142 -21.10 30.16 -11.32
CA GLY A 142 -20.47 29.45 -10.20
C GLY A 142 -20.73 27.97 -10.18
N ILE A 143 -19.68 27.18 -9.90
CA ILE A 143 -19.79 25.76 -9.57
C ILE A 143 -19.10 25.48 -8.23
N TRP A 144 -19.76 24.74 -7.34
CA TRP A 144 -19.19 24.39 -6.05
C TRP A 144 -18.28 23.16 -6.17
N HIS A 145 -17.05 23.29 -5.73
CA HIS A 145 -16.09 22.20 -5.56
C HIS A 145 -16.02 21.86 -4.07
N ALA A 146 -16.64 20.75 -3.67
CA ALA A 146 -16.71 20.35 -2.28
C ALA A 146 -15.34 19.98 -1.69
N GLY A 147 -15.10 20.43 -0.45
CA GLY A 147 -14.00 19.99 0.38
C GLY A 147 -14.42 18.96 1.43
N VAL A 148 -13.50 18.58 2.31
CA VAL A 148 -13.77 17.59 3.37
C VAL A 148 -14.85 18.07 4.32
N ALA A 149 -14.88 19.35 4.66
CA ALA A 149 -15.90 19.94 5.51
C ALA A 149 -17.30 19.91 4.88
N ASP A 150 -17.39 19.85 3.54
CA ASP A 150 -18.63 19.70 2.80
C ASP A 150 -19.01 18.24 2.51
N GLY A 151 -18.28 17.28 3.09
CA GLY A 151 -18.57 15.86 2.94
C GLY A 151 -17.73 15.13 1.88
N ALA A 152 -16.73 15.74 1.26
CA ALA A 152 -15.85 15.10 0.30
C ALA A 152 -14.79 14.19 0.99
N TRP A 153 -15.23 13.25 1.82
CA TRP A 153 -14.37 12.36 2.64
C TRP A 153 -13.42 11.50 1.84
N TRP A 154 -13.74 11.17 0.60
CA TRP A 154 -12.86 10.40 -0.30
C TRP A 154 -11.52 11.10 -0.52
N GLN A 155 -11.47 12.44 -0.44
CA GLN A 155 -10.26 13.22 -0.62
C GLN A 155 -9.17 12.90 0.40
N LEU A 156 -9.52 12.35 1.57
CA LEU A 156 -8.54 11.86 2.54
C LEU A 156 -7.64 10.74 1.98
N VAL A 157 -8.11 10.03 0.96
CA VAL A 157 -7.38 8.94 0.30
C VAL A 157 -7.03 9.28 -1.14
N THR A 158 -7.96 9.83 -1.91
CA THR A 158 -7.76 10.06 -3.36
C THR A 158 -6.67 11.08 -3.65
N SER A 159 -6.45 12.05 -2.76
CA SER A 159 -5.37 13.02 -2.88
C SER A 159 -3.99 12.38 -3.00
N ALA A 160 -3.78 11.21 -2.37
CA ALA A 160 -2.53 10.45 -2.45
C ALA A 160 -2.30 9.78 -3.83
N PHE A 161 -3.29 9.78 -4.70
CA PHE A 161 -3.20 9.27 -6.08
C PHE A 161 -3.29 10.37 -7.13
N THR A 162 -3.45 11.62 -6.70
CA THR A 162 -3.63 12.79 -7.57
C THR A 162 -2.29 13.48 -7.81
N HIS A 163 -1.92 13.68 -9.06
CA HIS A 163 -0.70 14.39 -9.45
C HIS A 163 -1.01 15.30 -10.64
N VAL A 164 -0.42 16.50 -10.65
CA VAL A 164 -0.58 17.47 -11.74
C VAL A 164 0.69 17.50 -12.59
N GLU A 165 1.84 17.75 -11.98
CA GLU A 165 3.10 17.93 -12.68
C GLU A 165 3.80 16.59 -12.97
N ILE A 166 4.36 16.45 -14.18
CA ILE A 166 5.09 15.25 -14.60
C ILE A 166 6.28 14.92 -13.69
N TRP A 167 7.04 15.93 -13.27
CA TRP A 167 8.17 15.71 -12.37
C TRP A 167 7.72 15.23 -11.00
N HIS A 168 6.54 15.68 -10.52
CA HIS A 168 5.98 15.29 -9.23
C HIS A 168 5.55 13.83 -9.24
N VAL A 169 4.80 13.40 -10.25
CA VAL A 169 4.44 11.97 -10.37
C VAL A 169 5.68 11.10 -10.58
N ALA A 170 6.64 11.52 -11.40
CA ALA A 170 7.84 10.75 -11.67
C ALA A 170 8.68 10.51 -10.39
N MET A 171 8.92 11.54 -9.59
CA MET A 171 9.65 11.41 -8.33
C MET A 171 8.91 10.52 -7.32
N ASN A 172 7.59 10.68 -7.20
CA ASN A 172 6.80 9.84 -6.30
C ASN A 172 6.81 8.36 -6.74
N MET A 173 6.65 8.09 -8.03
CA MET A 173 6.67 6.72 -8.56
C MET A 173 8.05 6.09 -8.43
N PHE A 174 9.12 6.86 -8.60
CA PHE A 174 10.47 6.39 -8.34
C PHE A 174 10.66 6.03 -6.84
N ALA A 175 10.24 6.88 -5.93
CA ALA A 175 10.31 6.59 -4.50
C ALA A 175 9.46 5.36 -4.11
N LEU A 176 8.26 5.22 -4.70
CA LEU A 176 7.40 4.05 -4.50
C LEU A 176 8.05 2.77 -5.02
N PHE A 177 8.69 2.84 -6.20
CA PHE A 177 9.43 1.72 -6.79
C PHE A 177 10.59 1.24 -5.90
N VAL A 178 11.25 2.17 -5.19
CA VAL A 178 12.38 1.86 -4.30
C VAL A 178 11.89 1.36 -2.93
N PHE A 179 10.97 2.06 -2.28
CA PHE A 179 10.55 1.75 -0.90
C PHE A 179 9.48 0.65 -0.83
N GLY A 180 8.60 0.56 -1.83
CA GLY A 180 7.47 -0.36 -1.83
C GLY A 180 7.89 -1.83 -1.70
N PRO A 181 8.66 -2.38 -2.65
CA PRO A 181 9.09 -3.78 -2.60
C PRO A 181 9.92 -4.11 -1.35
N ALA A 182 10.76 -3.16 -0.89
CA ALA A 182 11.57 -3.32 0.31
C ALA A 182 10.68 -3.52 1.55
N LEU A 183 9.65 -2.69 1.73
CA LEU A 183 8.73 -2.82 2.87
C LEU A 183 7.79 -4.03 2.72
N GLU A 184 7.22 -4.26 1.51
CA GLU A 184 6.33 -5.41 1.27
C GLU A 184 7.04 -6.74 1.56
N GLY A 185 8.32 -6.88 1.19
CA GLY A 185 9.13 -8.05 1.49
C GLY A 185 9.29 -8.33 3.00
N ILE A 186 9.26 -7.27 3.81
CA ILE A 186 9.41 -7.34 5.28
C ILE A 186 8.09 -7.63 5.99
N VAL A 187 6.98 -6.98 5.59
CA VAL A 187 5.72 -7.02 6.33
C VAL A 187 4.63 -7.85 5.63
N GLY A 188 4.80 -8.18 4.36
CA GLY A 188 3.82 -8.82 3.49
C GLY A 188 2.80 -7.83 2.90
N ARG A 189 2.14 -8.26 1.81
CA ARG A 189 1.27 -7.40 0.96
C ARG A 189 0.19 -6.64 1.72
N ALA A 190 -0.62 -7.35 2.51
CA ALA A 190 -1.74 -6.72 3.20
C ALA A 190 -1.30 -5.64 4.19
N ARG A 191 -0.21 -5.87 4.92
CA ARG A 191 0.35 -4.90 5.86
C ARG A 191 1.02 -3.73 5.16
N PHE A 192 1.68 -3.98 4.05
CA PHE A 192 2.23 -2.92 3.18
C PHE A 192 1.12 -1.97 2.71
N LEU A 193 0.02 -2.51 2.17
CA LEU A 193 -1.13 -1.71 1.75
C LEU A 193 -1.76 -0.94 2.92
N ALA A 194 -1.90 -1.59 4.09
CA ALA A 194 -2.41 -0.91 5.28
C ALA A 194 -1.50 0.26 5.70
N ILE A 195 -0.17 0.07 5.72
CA ILE A 195 0.78 1.15 6.02
C ILE A 195 0.63 2.29 5.01
N TYR A 196 0.59 1.98 3.71
CA TYR A 196 0.46 2.98 2.65
C TYR A 196 -0.83 3.82 2.81
N LEU A 197 -1.98 3.15 2.95
CA LEU A 197 -3.28 3.82 3.03
C LEU A 197 -3.48 4.57 4.35
N VAL A 198 -3.11 3.99 5.49
CA VAL A 198 -3.23 4.67 6.79
C VAL A 198 -2.28 5.86 6.87
N SER A 199 -1.08 5.77 6.29
CA SER A 199 -0.16 6.91 6.19
C SER A 199 -0.72 8.02 5.28
N ALA A 200 -1.41 7.67 4.18
CA ALA A 200 -2.10 8.64 3.34
C ALA A 200 -3.20 9.38 4.13
N VAL A 201 -4.02 8.65 4.89
CA VAL A 201 -5.04 9.26 5.77
C VAL A 201 -4.41 10.13 6.85
N ALA A 202 -3.35 9.66 7.51
CA ALA A 202 -2.64 10.43 8.53
C ALA A 202 -2.02 11.73 7.96
N SER A 203 -1.48 11.66 6.73
CA SER A 203 -1.03 12.81 5.95
C SER A 203 -2.16 13.83 5.76
N SER A 204 -3.29 13.37 5.26
CA SER A 204 -4.46 14.21 5.00
C SER A 204 -5.01 14.83 6.28
N VAL A 205 -5.09 14.06 7.37
CA VAL A 205 -5.54 14.58 8.68
C VAL A 205 -4.63 15.72 9.15
N LEU A 206 -3.31 15.55 9.08
CA LEU A 206 -2.41 16.61 9.54
C LEU A 206 -2.48 17.86 8.64
N VAL A 207 -2.73 17.71 7.35
CA VAL A 207 -3.01 18.82 6.43
C VAL A 207 -4.29 19.56 6.86
N LEU A 208 -5.37 18.87 7.20
CA LEU A 208 -6.60 19.50 7.68
C LEU A 208 -6.37 20.38 8.91
N TYR A 209 -5.46 20.00 9.80
CA TYR A 209 -5.18 20.76 11.03
C TYR A 209 -4.20 21.91 10.85
N LEU A 210 -3.17 21.73 10.01
CA LEU A 210 -2.02 22.63 9.95
C LEU A 210 -1.91 23.46 8.66
N ALA A 211 -2.63 23.09 7.60
CA ALA A 211 -2.67 23.90 6.39
C ALA A 211 -3.81 24.93 6.46
N GLY A 212 -3.72 25.97 5.64
CA GLY A 212 -4.79 26.97 5.54
C GLY A 212 -6.08 26.36 4.98
N PRO A 213 -7.26 26.84 5.41
CA PRO A 213 -8.55 26.29 4.96
C PRO A 213 -8.70 26.24 3.44
N GLY A 214 -8.22 27.25 2.73
CA GLY A 214 -8.25 27.31 1.26
C GLY A 214 -7.15 26.54 0.55
N SER A 215 -6.35 25.72 1.26
CA SER A 215 -5.28 24.94 0.64
C SER A 215 -5.84 23.80 -0.21
N SER A 216 -5.05 23.36 -1.20
CA SER A 216 -5.31 22.15 -1.98
C SER A 216 -4.04 21.32 -2.02
N THR A 217 -4.14 20.06 -1.61
CA THR A 217 -2.97 19.17 -1.50
C THR A 217 -3.17 17.93 -2.36
N VAL A 218 -2.13 17.58 -3.12
CA VAL A 218 -2.08 16.42 -4.02
C VAL A 218 -0.74 15.72 -3.91
N GLY A 219 -0.71 14.41 -4.18
CA GLY A 219 0.50 13.62 -4.33
C GLY A 219 0.64 12.48 -3.33
N ALA A 220 1.29 11.41 -3.79
CA ALA A 220 1.57 10.22 -2.99
C ALA A 220 2.62 10.45 -1.88
N SER A 221 3.28 11.59 -1.87
CA SER A 221 4.46 11.84 -1.04
C SER A 221 4.21 11.64 0.46
N GLY A 222 3.03 11.99 0.98
CA GLY A 222 2.66 11.72 2.36
C GLY A 222 2.71 10.22 2.69
N ALA A 223 2.09 9.38 1.86
CA ALA A 223 2.16 7.93 2.01
C ALA A 223 3.61 7.41 1.88
N LEU A 224 4.41 7.98 0.98
CA LEU A 224 5.82 7.60 0.78
C LEU A 224 6.69 7.95 1.98
N PHE A 225 6.50 9.12 2.60
CA PHE A 225 7.12 9.43 3.89
C PHE A 225 6.68 8.43 4.97
N GLY A 226 5.44 7.95 4.91
CA GLY A 226 4.95 6.87 5.75
C GLY A 226 5.70 5.54 5.51
N LEU A 227 5.94 5.16 4.25
CA LEU A 227 6.75 3.97 3.94
C LEU A 227 8.18 4.12 4.47
N LEU A 228 8.78 5.31 4.34
CA LEU A 228 10.11 5.59 4.86
C LEU A 228 10.16 5.49 6.40
N GLY A 229 9.16 6.06 7.10
CA GLY A 229 9.00 5.91 8.55
C GLY A 229 8.84 4.45 8.97
N ALA A 230 8.05 3.68 8.23
CA ALA A 230 7.85 2.26 8.48
C ALA A 230 9.13 1.44 8.26
N LEU A 231 9.90 1.74 7.20
CA LEU A 231 11.20 1.11 6.95
C LEU A 231 12.19 1.41 8.08
N LEU A 232 12.24 2.63 8.59
CA LEU A 232 13.10 3.00 9.71
C LEU A 232 12.74 2.23 10.98
N VAL A 233 11.46 2.12 11.34
CA VAL A 233 11.00 1.35 12.50
C VAL A 233 11.34 -0.14 12.35
N THR A 234 11.07 -0.72 11.19
CA THR A 234 11.34 -2.14 10.93
C THR A 234 12.82 -2.45 10.89
N ALA A 235 13.65 -1.59 10.30
CA ALA A 235 15.11 -1.71 10.28
C ALA A 235 15.69 -1.62 11.69
N LYS A 236 15.25 -0.63 12.50
CA LYS A 236 15.66 -0.50 13.91
C LYS A 236 15.30 -1.74 14.72
N LYS A 237 14.08 -2.25 14.58
CA LYS A 237 13.62 -3.46 15.27
C LYS A 237 14.42 -4.70 14.86
N ALA A 238 14.80 -4.81 13.59
CA ALA A 238 15.60 -5.90 13.06
C ALA A 238 17.12 -5.72 13.27
N ARG A 239 17.55 -4.60 13.88
CA ARG A 239 18.97 -4.21 14.06
C ARG A 239 19.74 -4.15 12.74
N LEU A 240 19.08 -3.71 11.66
CA LEU A 240 19.69 -3.50 10.36
C LEU A 240 20.29 -2.09 10.24
N ASN A 241 21.27 -1.92 9.35
CA ASN A 241 21.79 -0.60 9.03
C ASN A 241 20.70 0.25 8.38
N SER A 242 20.41 1.41 8.98
CA SER A 242 19.38 2.36 8.51
C SER A 242 19.97 3.66 7.98
N GLN A 243 21.30 3.75 7.79
CA GLN A 243 21.96 4.99 7.38
C GLN A 243 21.40 5.53 6.06
N TRP A 244 21.23 4.66 5.05
CA TRP A 244 20.63 5.06 3.77
C TRP A 244 19.18 5.56 3.93
N LEU A 245 18.38 4.94 4.78
CA LEU A 245 17.00 5.40 5.07
C LEU A 245 17.02 6.77 5.76
N MET A 246 17.95 6.97 6.70
CA MET A 246 18.11 8.24 7.38
C MET A 246 18.55 9.37 6.43
N GLN A 247 19.47 9.08 5.50
CA GLN A 247 19.89 10.01 4.46
C GLN A 247 18.68 10.44 3.58
N ASN A 248 17.86 9.46 3.14
CA ASN A 248 16.65 9.76 2.37
C ASN A 248 15.63 10.60 3.18
N LEU A 249 15.49 10.35 4.48
CA LEU A 249 14.65 11.17 5.35
C LEU A 249 15.16 12.60 5.42
N VAL A 250 16.46 12.80 5.65
CA VAL A 250 17.07 14.14 5.72
C VAL A 250 16.88 14.88 4.40
N ILE A 251 17.14 14.22 3.27
CA ILE A 251 16.93 14.79 1.93
C ILE A 251 15.46 15.21 1.77
N GLY A 252 14.52 14.32 2.11
CA GLY A 252 13.09 14.62 2.03
C GLY A 252 12.65 15.78 2.90
N VAL A 253 13.19 15.89 4.13
CA VAL A 253 12.94 17.02 5.04
C VAL A 253 13.49 18.30 4.44
N VAL A 254 14.73 18.31 3.94
CA VAL A 254 15.36 19.49 3.31
C VAL A 254 14.52 19.95 2.11
N ILE A 255 14.11 19.03 1.23
CA ILE A 255 13.25 19.35 0.09
C ILE A 255 11.91 19.94 0.55
N SER A 256 11.31 19.41 1.61
CA SER A 256 10.04 19.90 2.17
C SER A 256 10.16 21.30 2.76
N VAL A 257 11.29 21.59 3.44
CA VAL A 257 11.55 22.90 4.04
C VAL A 257 11.90 23.94 2.96
N VAL A 258 12.77 23.60 2.01
CA VAL A 258 13.13 24.52 0.91
C VAL A 258 11.95 24.77 -0.01
N GLY A 259 11.17 23.74 -0.31
CA GLY A 259 9.99 23.79 -1.18
C GLY A 259 8.67 24.13 -0.47
N TRP A 260 8.68 24.66 0.75
CA TRP A 260 7.50 24.78 1.62
C TRP A 260 6.28 25.49 0.99
N ARG A 261 6.50 26.34 -0.03
CA ARG A 261 5.43 26.99 -0.80
C ARG A 261 4.77 26.10 -1.85
N LEU A 262 5.47 25.05 -2.31
CA LEU A 262 5.04 24.15 -3.38
C LEU A 262 4.76 22.74 -2.87
N ILE A 263 5.24 22.41 -1.67
CA ILE A 263 5.23 21.07 -1.10
C ILE A 263 4.53 21.13 0.26
N SER A 264 3.54 20.27 0.46
CA SER A 264 2.84 20.12 1.74
C SER A 264 3.73 19.43 2.78
N TRP A 265 4.55 20.18 3.52
CA TRP A 265 5.36 19.63 4.61
C TRP A 265 4.48 19.00 5.70
N GLN A 266 3.28 19.55 5.92
CA GLN A 266 2.28 18.99 6.84
C GLN A 266 1.90 17.56 6.42
N GLY A 267 1.66 17.35 5.14
CA GLY A 267 1.37 16.03 4.60
C GLY A 267 2.53 15.06 4.76
N HIS A 268 3.77 15.51 4.53
CA HIS A 268 4.98 14.70 4.74
C HIS A 268 5.14 14.29 6.20
N LEU A 269 5.00 15.23 7.13
CA LEU A 269 5.09 14.97 8.56
C LEU A 269 3.98 14.01 9.03
N GLY A 270 2.72 14.27 8.63
CA GLY A 270 1.58 13.42 8.97
C GLY A 270 1.75 11.99 8.46
N GLY A 271 2.16 11.85 7.21
CA GLY A 271 2.43 10.54 6.62
C GLY A 271 3.56 9.80 7.33
N PHE A 272 4.68 10.48 7.60
CA PHE A 272 5.81 9.91 8.33
C PHE A 272 5.39 9.39 9.71
N LEU A 273 4.69 10.20 10.50
CA LEU A 273 4.19 9.81 11.82
C LEU A 273 3.19 8.64 11.72
N GLY A 274 2.27 8.68 10.74
CA GLY A 274 1.36 7.59 10.45
C GLY A 274 2.08 6.27 10.14
N GLY A 275 3.14 6.33 9.33
CA GLY A 275 3.98 5.19 8.98
C GLY A 275 4.77 4.66 10.19
N VAL A 276 5.33 5.53 11.01
CA VAL A 276 6.01 5.13 12.26
C VAL A 276 5.06 4.40 13.21
N VAL A 277 3.86 4.95 13.44
CA VAL A 277 2.86 4.35 14.34
C VAL A 277 2.37 3.01 13.80
N THR A 278 1.97 2.93 12.53
CA THR A 278 1.50 1.68 11.90
C THR A 278 2.57 0.60 11.91
N ALA A 279 3.81 0.96 11.59
CA ALA A 279 4.92 0.02 11.64
C ALA A 279 5.28 -0.41 13.06
N ALA A 280 5.16 0.47 14.06
CA ALA A 280 5.34 0.10 15.46
C ALA A 280 4.28 -0.91 15.90
N ILE A 281 3.00 -0.69 15.59
CA ILE A 281 1.92 -1.65 15.86
C ILE A 281 2.24 -3.02 15.24
N ILE A 282 2.74 -3.04 14.00
CA ILE A 282 3.05 -4.28 13.28
C ILE A 282 4.30 -4.97 13.86
N ALA A 283 5.39 -4.23 14.08
CA ALA A 283 6.69 -4.79 14.41
C ALA A 283 6.81 -5.22 15.89
N TYR A 284 6.07 -4.57 16.79
CA TYR A 284 6.13 -4.85 18.22
C TYR A 284 4.99 -5.74 18.73
N ALA A 285 4.06 -6.16 17.86
CA ALA A 285 3.00 -7.10 18.22
C ALA A 285 3.57 -8.43 18.73
N PRO A 286 3.14 -8.92 19.92
CA PRO A 286 3.55 -10.21 20.49
C PRO A 286 3.27 -11.37 19.54
N LYS A 287 4.14 -12.39 19.57
CA LYS A 287 4.02 -13.54 18.65
C LYS A 287 2.75 -14.35 18.87
N SER A 288 2.24 -14.45 20.11
CA SER A 288 1.07 -15.25 20.49
C SER A 288 -0.21 -14.80 19.77
N ASN A 289 -0.51 -13.48 19.80
CA ASN A 289 -1.74 -12.91 19.23
C ASN A 289 -1.45 -11.86 18.15
N ARG A 290 -0.34 -12.07 17.41
CA ARG A 290 0.21 -11.07 16.49
C ARG A 290 -0.82 -10.50 15.54
N SER A 291 -1.59 -11.35 14.84
CA SER A 291 -2.53 -10.88 13.82
C SER A 291 -3.66 -10.04 14.43
N VAL A 292 -4.21 -10.47 15.55
CA VAL A 292 -5.31 -9.76 16.24
C VAL A 292 -4.83 -8.38 16.70
N ILE A 293 -3.66 -8.31 17.33
CA ILE A 293 -3.10 -7.06 17.85
C ILE A 293 -2.73 -6.11 16.69
N GLN A 294 -2.16 -6.63 15.60
CA GLN A 294 -1.82 -5.83 14.44
C GLN A 294 -3.07 -5.22 13.80
N TRP A 295 -4.04 -6.05 13.43
CA TRP A 295 -5.24 -5.56 12.74
C TRP A 295 -6.15 -4.75 13.66
N GLY A 296 -6.29 -5.14 14.92
CA GLY A 296 -7.03 -4.36 15.93
C GLY A 296 -6.38 -2.99 16.19
N GLY A 297 -5.06 -2.96 16.34
CA GLY A 297 -4.32 -1.71 16.54
C GLY A 297 -4.36 -0.79 15.31
N LEU A 298 -4.21 -1.34 14.10
CA LEU A 298 -4.36 -0.58 12.86
C LEU A 298 -5.79 -0.04 12.69
N GLY A 299 -6.80 -0.86 12.98
CA GLY A 299 -8.20 -0.44 12.95
C GLY A 299 -8.48 0.69 13.94
N LEU A 300 -8.05 0.54 15.19
CA LEU A 300 -8.19 1.58 16.21
C LEU A 300 -7.49 2.89 15.80
N PHE A 301 -6.27 2.81 15.31
CA PHE A 301 -5.53 4.00 14.86
C PHE A 301 -6.23 4.68 13.68
N THR A 302 -6.75 3.90 12.73
CA THR A 302 -7.53 4.45 11.61
C THR A 302 -8.80 5.14 12.09
N VAL A 303 -9.54 4.53 13.04
CA VAL A 303 -10.73 5.15 13.65
C VAL A 303 -10.39 6.47 14.34
N VAL A 304 -9.28 6.52 15.07
CA VAL A 304 -8.80 7.77 15.71
C VAL A 304 -8.52 8.84 14.66
N LEU A 305 -7.82 8.50 13.57
CA LEU A 305 -7.54 9.44 12.48
C LEU A 305 -8.84 9.97 11.83
N LEU A 306 -9.80 9.09 11.56
CA LEU A 306 -11.09 9.49 10.99
C LEU A 306 -11.90 10.35 11.97
N ALA A 307 -11.90 10.02 13.26
CA ALA A 307 -12.54 10.85 14.28
C ALA A 307 -11.91 12.26 14.35
N LEU A 308 -10.57 12.36 14.29
CA LEU A 308 -9.88 13.64 14.20
C LEU A 308 -10.27 14.43 12.94
N ALA A 309 -10.38 13.75 11.79
CA ALA A 309 -10.84 14.39 10.56
C ALA A 309 -12.27 14.96 10.70
N VAL A 310 -13.20 14.18 11.30
CA VAL A 310 -14.58 14.61 11.55
C VAL A 310 -14.63 15.82 12.47
N VAL A 311 -13.92 15.75 13.61
CA VAL A 311 -13.85 16.88 14.56
C VAL A 311 -13.32 18.14 13.86
N ARG A 312 -12.25 17.99 13.07
CA ARG A 312 -11.68 19.14 12.36
C ARG A 312 -12.61 19.69 11.28
N ALA A 313 -13.25 18.83 10.50
CA ALA A 313 -14.22 19.25 9.49
C ALA A 313 -15.35 20.07 10.11
N GLY A 314 -15.90 19.65 11.27
CA GLY A 314 -16.92 20.41 11.99
C GLY A 314 -16.47 21.75 12.57
N THR A 315 -15.17 22.03 12.63
CA THR A 315 -14.63 23.34 13.07
C THR A 315 -14.24 24.25 11.91
N LEU A 316 -14.35 23.77 10.68
CA LEU A 316 -14.01 24.52 9.46
C LEU A 316 -15.24 25.17 8.79
N VAL A 317 -16.42 24.73 9.20
CA VAL A 317 -17.75 25.21 8.72
C VAL A 317 -18.21 26.37 9.59
#